data_57898b88cd9af8267900e55ef06fa867
#
_entry.id   57898b88cd9af8267900e55ef06fa867
#
_cell.length_a   1.000
_cell.length_b   1.000
_cell.length_c   1.000
_cell.angle_alpha   90.00
_cell.angle_beta   90.00
_cell.angle_gamma   90.00
#
_symmetry.space_group_name_H-M   'P 1'
#
loop_
_entity.id
_entity.type
_entity.pdbx_description
1 polymer ?
#
loop_
_entity_poly.entity_id
_entity_poly.type
_entity_poly.pdbx_seq_one_letter_code
_entity_poly.pdbx_strand_id
1 'polypeptide(L)'
;MELVSGMMDGSLSYELKNRLELVLSGSGVQREANIELKELPMFEECSERQLRSIARIARVFDAPAGTVITRVGEPGNEFYLILDGTVSVDLSVAKPVSLRPGEFFGEMSLLDGDPRSATVVTDTPVRLLVINRENFSVLRREVPDFTQILLVTLSRRVRQSEQRADRLGAASATL
;
A
#
# COMPACT_ATOMS: atom_id res chain seq x y z
N MET A 1 27.90 21.62 6.78
CA MET A 1 26.69 21.93 6.00
C MET A 1 26.62 21.01 4.79
N GLU A 2 26.68 19.67 5.02
CA GLU A 2 26.77 18.64 3.95
C GLU A 2 25.96 17.35 4.26
N LEU A 3 24.85 17.44 4.99
CA LEU A 3 24.05 16.28 5.38
C LEU A 3 22.64 16.25 4.74
N VAL A 4 22.32 17.13 3.80
CA VAL A 4 20.95 17.21 3.21
C VAL A 4 20.89 16.78 1.75
N SER A 5 22.04 16.55 1.08
CA SER A 5 22.07 16.22 -0.36
C SER A 5 21.93 14.73 -0.69
N GLY A 6 22.01 13.82 0.29
CA GLY A 6 21.90 12.36 0.09
C GLY A 6 20.48 11.78 0.15
N MET A 7 19.46 12.62 0.38
CA MET A 7 18.09 12.16 0.61
C MET A 7 17.19 12.10 -0.64
N MET A 8 17.73 12.31 -1.83
CA MET A 8 16.93 12.45 -3.06
C MET A 8 17.17 11.40 -4.14
N ASP A 9 17.99 10.37 -3.88
CA ASP A 9 18.18 9.30 -4.86
C ASP A 9 17.67 7.95 -4.32
N GLY A 10 17.43 7.00 -5.22
CA GLY A 10 16.84 5.68 -4.95
C GLY A 10 17.53 4.81 -3.87
N SER A 11 18.56 5.32 -3.18
CA SER A 11 19.27 4.63 -2.11
C SER A 11 18.43 4.48 -0.84
N LEU A 12 17.51 5.41 -0.58
CA LEU A 12 16.58 5.32 0.56
C LEU A 12 15.61 4.14 0.44
N SER A 13 15.21 3.81 -0.79
CA SER A 13 14.41 2.62 -1.10
C SER A 13 15.17 1.33 -0.79
N TYR A 14 16.48 1.34 -0.97
CA TYR A 14 17.38 0.20 -0.71
C TYR A 14 17.73 0.05 0.77
N GLU A 15 17.99 1.14 1.49
CA GLU A 15 18.23 1.12 2.94
C GLU A 15 16.98 0.73 3.74
N LEU A 16 15.81 1.16 3.30
CA LEU A 16 14.54 0.71 3.87
C LEU A 16 14.34 -0.79 3.64
N LYS A 17 14.68 -1.32 2.47
CA LYS A 17 14.67 -2.76 2.20
C LYS A 17 15.59 -3.55 3.14
N ASN A 18 16.79 -3.05 3.42
CA ASN A 18 17.74 -3.72 4.32
C ASN A 18 17.37 -3.64 5.81
N ARG A 19 16.75 -2.55 6.27
CA ARG A 19 16.25 -2.46 7.66
C ARG A 19 15.06 -3.38 7.92
N LEU A 20 14.26 -3.67 6.91
CA LEU A 20 13.16 -4.65 6.95
C LEU A 20 13.65 -6.08 7.23
N GLU A 21 14.79 -6.49 6.71
CA GLU A 21 15.32 -7.84 6.94
C GLU A 21 15.82 -8.08 8.37
N LEU A 22 16.26 -7.02 9.08
CA LEU A 22 16.82 -7.14 10.43
C LEU A 22 15.78 -7.23 11.55
N VAL A 23 14.56 -6.72 11.36
CA VAL A 23 13.51 -6.69 12.40
C VAL A 23 12.68 -7.96 12.43
N LEU A 24 12.72 -8.81 11.41
CA LEU A 24 11.74 -9.88 11.18
C LEU A 24 12.23 -11.30 11.55
N SER A 25 13.36 -11.45 12.22
CA SER A 25 13.87 -12.79 12.62
C SER A 25 13.26 -13.33 13.92
N GLY A 26 12.21 -12.74 14.46
CA GLY A 26 11.64 -13.12 15.75
C GLY A 26 10.22 -13.68 15.70
N SER A 27 10.02 -14.86 16.28
CA SER A 27 8.74 -15.58 16.42
C SER A 27 7.63 -14.80 17.16
N GLY A 28 7.92 -13.66 17.77
CA GLY A 28 6.96 -12.75 18.40
C GLY A 28 6.16 -11.92 17.41
N VAL A 29 6.81 -11.42 16.37
CA VAL A 29 6.20 -10.53 15.35
C VAL A 29 5.11 -11.24 14.54
N GLN A 30 5.22 -12.55 14.31
CA GLN A 30 4.20 -13.33 13.60
C GLN A 30 2.88 -13.51 14.39
N ARG A 31 2.94 -13.50 15.73
CA ARG A 31 1.73 -13.60 16.56
C ARG A 31 0.96 -12.28 16.59
N GLU A 32 1.65 -11.15 16.70
CA GLU A 32 1.03 -9.82 16.68
C GLU A 32 0.41 -9.52 15.32
N ALA A 33 1.10 -9.85 14.23
CA ALA A 33 0.57 -9.69 12.88
C ALA A 33 -0.72 -10.49 12.63
N ASN A 34 -0.86 -11.68 13.20
CA ASN A 34 -2.07 -12.51 13.06
C ASN A 34 -3.29 -11.89 13.76
N ILE A 35 -3.10 -11.22 14.88
CA ILE A 35 -4.20 -10.56 15.63
C ILE A 35 -4.67 -9.33 14.85
N GLU A 36 -3.73 -8.52 14.38
CA GLU A 36 -4.02 -7.30 13.61
C GLU A 36 -4.74 -7.60 12.28
N LEU A 37 -4.37 -8.67 11.59
CA LEU A 37 -5.02 -9.06 10.33
C LEU A 37 -6.49 -9.39 10.50
N LYS A 38 -6.87 -10.06 11.58
CA LYS A 38 -8.25 -10.49 11.81
C LYS A 38 -9.20 -9.31 12.08
N GLU A 39 -8.68 -8.18 12.51
CA GLU A 39 -9.45 -6.96 12.77
C GLU A 39 -9.77 -6.19 11.49
N LEU A 40 -9.11 -6.52 10.38
CA LEU A 40 -9.34 -5.84 9.11
C LEU A 40 -10.48 -6.50 8.32
N PRO A 41 -11.42 -5.71 7.78
CA PRO A 41 -12.58 -6.23 7.04
C PRO A 41 -12.22 -7.19 5.91
N MET A 42 -11.09 -6.98 5.25
CA MET A 42 -10.59 -7.84 4.18
C MET A 42 -10.34 -9.29 4.62
N PHE A 43 -10.04 -9.51 5.91
CA PHE A 43 -9.67 -10.81 6.47
C PHE A 43 -10.71 -11.38 7.43
N GLU A 44 -11.85 -10.72 7.59
CA GLU A 44 -12.91 -11.12 8.54
C GLU A 44 -13.37 -12.56 8.31
N GLU A 45 -13.50 -12.97 7.04
CA GLU A 45 -13.91 -14.33 6.67
C GLU A 45 -12.76 -15.34 6.56
N CYS A 46 -11.51 -14.90 6.78
CA CYS A 46 -10.36 -15.78 6.73
C CYS A 46 -10.31 -16.70 7.94
N SER A 47 -10.13 -17.99 7.69
CA SER A 47 -9.79 -18.96 8.74
C SER A 47 -8.39 -18.68 9.30
N GLU A 48 -8.12 -19.14 10.51
CA GLU A 48 -6.78 -19.03 11.12
C GLU A 48 -5.66 -19.67 10.28
N ARG A 49 -5.97 -20.72 9.52
CA ARG A 49 -5.03 -21.34 8.59
C ARG A 49 -4.65 -20.37 7.47
N GLN A 50 -5.63 -19.70 6.90
CA GLN A 50 -5.43 -18.70 5.83
C GLN A 50 -4.66 -17.49 6.36
N LEU A 51 -5.00 -16.98 7.54
CA LEU A 51 -4.27 -15.89 8.19
C LEU A 51 -2.80 -16.26 8.44
N ARG A 52 -2.52 -17.48 8.92
CA ARG A 52 -1.14 -17.96 9.06
C ARG A 52 -0.40 -18.08 7.72
N SER A 53 -1.10 -18.46 6.66
CA SER A 53 -0.52 -18.54 5.31
C SER A 53 -0.12 -17.15 4.82
N ILE A 54 -0.99 -16.15 5.02
CA ILE A 54 -0.73 -14.76 4.67
C ILE A 54 0.43 -14.19 5.50
N ALA A 55 0.44 -14.42 6.81
CA ALA A 55 1.49 -13.92 7.69
C ALA A 55 2.89 -14.47 7.34
N ARG A 56 2.98 -15.66 6.73
CA ARG A 56 4.27 -16.23 6.29
C ARG A 56 4.85 -15.55 5.06
N ILE A 57 4.02 -14.97 4.21
CA ILE A 57 4.42 -14.34 2.95
C ILE A 57 4.48 -12.83 3.04
N ALA A 58 3.92 -12.27 4.09
CA ALA A 58 3.86 -10.84 4.34
C ALA A 58 5.00 -10.39 5.25
N ARG A 59 5.34 -9.10 5.14
CA ARG A 59 6.26 -8.40 6.04
C ARG A 59 5.52 -7.22 6.63
N VAL A 60 5.78 -6.91 7.89
CA VAL A 60 5.31 -5.67 8.51
C VAL A 60 6.38 -4.61 8.36
N PHE A 61 5.98 -3.42 7.98
CA PHE A 61 6.86 -2.27 7.77
C PHE A 61 6.29 -1.05 8.48
N ASP A 62 7.08 -0.51 9.41
CA ASP A 62 6.77 0.72 10.13
C ASP A 62 7.56 1.89 9.51
N ALA A 63 6.90 3.01 9.27
CA ALA A 63 7.52 4.22 8.74
C ALA A 63 7.01 5.48 9.46
N PRO A 64 7.88 6.49 9.69
CA PRO A 64 7.45 7.77 10.22
C PRO A 64 6.64 8.57 9.20
N ALA A 65 5.91 9.59 9.65
CA ALA A 65 5.23 10.55 8.80
C ALA A 65 6.22 11.22 7.82
N GLY A 66 5.74 11.55 6.61
CA GLY A 66 6.54 12.17 5.55
C GLY A 66 7.41 11.18 4.74
N THR A 67 7.28 9.87 4.99
CA THR A 67 8.03 8.85 4.24
C THR A 67 7.39 8.61 2.88
N VAL A 68 8.18 8.67 1.80
CA VAL A 68 7.73 8.26 0.46
C VAL A 68 7.83 6.75 0.34
N ILE A 69 6.68 6.08 0.20
CA ILE A 69 6.60 4.61 0.07
C ILE A 69 6.74 4.18 -1.39
N THR A 70 6.07 4.88 -2.31
CA THR A 70 6.17 4.63 -3.76
C THR A 70 6.29 5.94 -4.51
N ARG A 71 6.91 5.91 -5.69
CA ARG A 71 6.99 7.06 -6.61
C ARG A 71 6.34 6.70 -7.94
N VAL A 72 5.56 7.61 -8.49
CA VAL A 72 4.99 7.48 -9.84
C VAL A 72 6.09 7.21 -10.86
N GLY A 73 5.86 6.27 -11.76
CA GLY A 73 6.80 5.90 -12.82
C GLY A 73 7.90 4.92 -12.42
N GLU A 74 8.11 4.64 -11.12
CA GLU A 74 9.06 3.60 -10.68
C GLU A 74 8.48 2.19 -10.85
N PRO A 75 9.33 1.16 -11.06
CA PRO A 75 8.87 -0.23 -11.06
C PRO A 75 8.17 -0.60 -9.75
N GLY A 76 7.02 -1.29 -9.85
CA GLY A 76 6.23 -1.69 -8.69
C GLY A 76 6.25 -3.20 -8.47
N ASN A 77 6.83 -3.66 -7.35
CA ASN A 77 6.94 -5.08 -7.01
C ASN A 77 6.28 -5.47 -5.70
N GLU A 78 5.64 -4.53 -5.01
CA GLU A 78 4.99 -4.78 -3.73
C GLU A 78 3.54 -4.28 -3.71
N PHE A 79 2.72 -5.01 -2.99
CA PHE A 79 1.39 -4.65 -2.52
C PHE A 79 1.49 -4.19 -1.07
N TYR A 80 0.76 -3.16 -0.72
CA TYR A 80 0.74 -2.57 0.62
C TYR A 80 -0.68 -2.52 1.16
N LEU A 81 -0.89 -3.07 2.36
CA LEU A 81 -2.12 -2.93 3.13
C LEU A 81 -1.84 -2.11 4.38
N ILE A 82 -2.65 -1.10 4.66
CA ILE A 82 -2.48 -0.23 5.81
C ILE A 82 -3.07 -0.92 7.04
N LEU A 83 -2.21 -1.22 8.02
CA LEU A 83 -2.61 -1.77 9.32
C LEU A 83 -2.94 -0.63 10.29
N ASP A 84 -2.11 0.43 10.31
CA ASP A 84 -2.29 1.61 11.14
C ASP A 84 -1.74 2.85 10.45
N GLY A 85 -2.23 4.03 10.83
CA GLY A 85 -1.87 5.32 10.25
C GLY A 85 -2.58 5.65 8.95
N THR A 86 -2.13 6.71 8.27
CA THR A 86 -2.72 7.21 7.02
C THR A 86 -1.65 7.58 6.01
N VAL A 87 -1.98 7.43 4.72
CA VAL A 87 -1.12 7.83 3.61
C VAL A 87 -1.88 8.70 2.62
N SER A 88 -1.20 9.60 1.96
CA SER A 88 -1.70 10.38 0.81
C SER A 88 -1.20 9.77 -0.50
N VAL A 89 -2.12 9.53 -1.43
CA VAL A 89 -1.86 9.06 -2.79
C VAL A 89 -1.97 10.24 -3.75
N ASP A 90 -0.86 10.64 -4.34
CA ASP A 90 -0.79 11.71 -5.33
C ASP A 90 -0.77 11.12 -6.75
N LEU A 91 -1.82 11.41 -7.50
CA LEU A 91 -2.01 10.99 -8.89
C LEU A 91 -1.53 12.04 -9.90
N SER A 92 -0.87 13.11 -9.45
CA SER A 92 -0.33 14.24 -10.27
C SER A 92 -1.36 15.06 -11.06
N VAL A 93 -2.61 14.64 -11.12
CA VAL A 93 -3.70 15.30 -11.91
C VAL A 93 -4.87 15.77 -11.06
N ALA A 94 -4.88 15.46 -9.76
CA ALA A 94 -5.97 15.79 -8.85
C ALA A 94 -5.46 15.98 -7.42
N LYS A 95 -6.32 16.47 -6.51
CA LYS A 95 -5.96 16.52 -5.08
C LYS A 95 -5.61 15.10 -4.58
N PRO A 96 -4.58 14.97 -3.73
CA PRO A 96 -4.22 13.70 -3.12
C PRO A 96 -5.42 13.00 -2.45
N VAL A 97 -5.43 11.69 -2.49
CA VAL A 97 -6.43 10.84 -1.83
C VAL A 97 -5.81 10.27 -0.57
N SER A 98 -6.46 10.44 0.57
CA SER A 98 -6.03 9.79 1.81
C SER A 98 -6.56 8.37 1.88
N LEU A 99 -5.69 7.43 2.22
CA LEU A 99 -6.04 6.04 2.54
C LEU A 99 -5.79 5.77 4.02
N ARG A 100 -6.61 4.87 4.60
CA ARG A 100 -6.70 4.58 6.03
C ARG A 100 -6.51 3.08 6.32
N PRO A 101 -6.44 2.66 7.59
CA PRO A 101 -6.37 1.25 7.94
C PRO A 101 -7.45 0.40 7.27
N GLY A 102 -7.06 -0.77 6.76
CA GLY A 102 -7.90 -1.65 5.95
C GLY A 102 -7.92 -1.35 4.45
N GLU A 103 -7.41 -0.20 4.03
CA GLU A 103 -7.25 0.13 2.62
C GLU A 103 -5.84 -0.26 2.11
N PHE A 104 -5.71 -0.45 0.80
CA PHE A 104 -4.48 -0.94 0.18
C PHE A 104 -4.09 -0.11 -1.05
N PHE A 105 -2.82 -0.23 -1.45
CA PHE A 105 -2.27 0.38 -2.66
C PHE A 105 -1.13 -0.46 -3.25
N GLY A 106 -0.70 -0.11 -4.47
CA GLY A 106 0.38 -0.78 -5.17
C GLY A 106 -0.04 -2.05 -5.93
N GLU A 107 -1.35 -2.39 -5.89
CA GLU A 107 -1.93 -3.54 -6.59
C GLU A 107 -1.86 -3.42 -8.11
N MET A 108 -2.00 -2.21 -8.66
CA MET A 108 -2.09 -1.98 -10.11
C MET A 108 -0.84 -2.51 -10.82
N SER A 109 0.33 -2.10 -10.40
CA SER A 109 1.59 -2.60 -10.98
C SER A 109 1.76 -4.12 -10.91
N LEU A 110 1.14 -4.77 -9.94
CA LEU A 110 1.17 -6.23 -9.80
C LEU A 110 0.16 -6.92 -10.73
N LEU A 111 -0.91 -6.22 -11.11
CA LEU A 111 -1.99 -6.74 -11.97
C LEU A 111 -1.65 -6.56 -13.45
N ASP A 112 -1.18 -5.38 -13.86
CA ASP A 112 -0.95 -5.02 -15.26
C ASP A 112 0.53 -5.05 -15.67
N GLY A 113 1.46 -5.00 -14.69
CA GLY A 113 2.90 -4.98 -14.95
C GLY A 113 3.46 -3.59 -15.24
N ASP A 114 2.61 -2.57 -15.27
CA ASP A 114 3.03 -1.19 -15.51
C ASP A 114 3.74 -0.57 -14.31
N PRO A 115 4.50 0.51 -14.49
CA PRO A 115 5.10 1.27 -13.40
C PRO A 115 4.06 1.81 -12.41
N ARG A 116 4.52 2.26 -11.22
CA ARG A 116 3.65 2.88 -10.20
C ARG A 116 2.84 4.03 -10.79
N SER A 117 1.54 3.97 -10.62
CA SER A 117 0.59 5.00 -11.10
C SER A 117 0.54 6.24 -10.22
N ALA A 118 1.09 6.17 -9.01
CA ALA A 118 1.03 7.26 -8.04
C ALA A 118 2.25 7.32 -7.12
N THR A 119 2.52 8.50 -6.59
CA THR A 119 3.40 8.71 -5.44
C THR A 119 2.56 8.58 -4.17
N VAL A 120 3.04 7.75 -3.22
CA VAL A 120 2.38 7.55 -1.93
C VAL A 120 3.31 8.01 -0.82
N VAL A 121 2.81 8.91 0.04
CA VAL A 121 3.53 9.50 1.16
C VAL A 121 2.74 9.27 2.44
N THR A 122 3.42 8.96 3.53
CA THR A 122 2.80 8.79 4.84
C THR A 122 2.42 10.14 5.45
N ASP A 123 1.16 10.32 5.83
CA ASP A 123 0.68 11.53 6.52
C ASP A 123 0.94 11.46 8.03
N THR A 124 0.84 10.28 8.59
CA THR A 124 1.14 9.96 9.99
C THR A 124 2.20 8.86 10.05
N PRO A 125 2.77 8.51 11.20
CA PRO A 125 3.44 7.22 11.34
C PRO A 125 2.50 6.11 10.88
N VAL A 126 3.01 5.14 10.11
CA VAL A 126 2.22 4.06 9.53
C VAL A 126 2.79 2.71 9.88
N ARG A 127 1.91 1.72 9.93
CA ARG A 127 2.23 0.30 9.93
C ARG A 127 1.61 -0.36 8.71
N LEU A 128 2.42 -0.95 7.86
CA LEU A 128 2.03 -1.53 6.59
C LEU A 128 2.30 -3.04 6.57
N LEU A 129 1.36 -3.80 6.04
CA LEU A 129 1.61 -5.16 5.60
C LEU A 129 2.08 -5.11 4.14
N VAL A 130 3.26 -5.69 3.87
CA VAL A 130 3.89 -5.66 2.55
C VAL A 130 3.97 -7.07 1.99
N ILE A 131 3.48 -7.26 0.77
CA ILE A 131 3.54 -8.53 0.04
C ILE A 131 4.19 -8.27 -1.32
N ASN A 132 5.24 -9.01 -1.62
CA ASN A 132 5.95 -8.89 -2.88
C ASN A 132 5.19 -9.55 -4.04
N ARG A 133 5.58 -9.23 -5.28
CA ARG A 133 4.98 -9.75 -6.52
C ARG A 133 4.86 -11.28 -6.53
N GLU A 134 5.90 -11.98 -6.11
CA GLU A 134 5.94 -13.45 -6.13
C GLU A 134 4.88 -14.07 -5.22
N ASN A 135 4.64 -13.44 -4.07
CA ASN A 135 3.70 -13.90 -3.06
C ASN A 135 2.27 -13.35 -3.26
N PHE A 136 2.05 -12.39 -4.16
CA PHE A 136 0.74 -11.80 -4.40
C PHE A 136 -0.30 -12.83 -4.90
N SER A 137 0.15 -13.82 -5.66
CA SER A 137 -0.71 -14.94 -6.09
C SER A 137 -1.23 -15.79 -4.91
N VAL A 138 -0.41 -15.91 -3.85
CA VAL A 138 -0.80 -16.60 -2.61
C VAL A 138 -1.88 -15.81 -1.89
N LEU A 139 -1.71 -14.49 -1.74
CA LEU A 139 -2.73 -13.61 -1.15
C LEU A 139 -4.08 -13.77 -1.87
N ARG A 140 -4.08 -13.72 -3.20
CA ARG A 140 -5.28 -13.88 -4.03
C ARG A 140 -5.99 -15.23 -3.85
N ARG A 141 -5.26 -16.28 -3.53
CA ARG A 141 -5.81 -17.61 -3.31
C ARG A 141 -6.30 -17.80 -1.87
N GLU A 142 -5.61 -17.25 -0.89
CA GLU A 142 -5.89 -17.50 0.53
C GLU A 142 -7.00 -16.59 1.08
N VAL A 143 -7.15 -15.37 0.53
CA VAL A 143 -8.23 -14.46 0.97
C VAL A 143 -9.51 -14.76 0.21
N PRO A 144 -10.59 -15.15 0.89
CA PRO A 144 -11.90 -15.31 0.27
C PRO A 144 -12.29 -14.02 -0.46
N ASP A 145 -12.85 -14.17 -1.64
CA ASP A 145 -13.36 -13.09 -2.47
C ASP A 145 -12.37 -11.93 -2.74
N PHE A 146 -11.04 -12.16 -2.59
CA PHE A 146 -10.04 -11.12 -2.80
C PHE A 146 -10.18 -10.43 -4.17
N THR A 147 -10.47 -11.20 -5.22
CA THR A 147 -10.72 -10.64 -6.55
C THR A 147 -11.92 -9.71 -6.55
N GLN A 148 -13.00 -10.05 -5.84
CA GLN A 148 -14.17 -9.18 -5.71
C GLN A 148 -13.84 -7.90 -4.92
N ILE A 149 -13.07 -8.01 -3.85
CA ILE A 149 -12.59 -6.87 -3.06
C ILE A 149 -11.78 -5.91 -3.95
N LEU A 150 -10.86 -6.44 -4.77
CA LEU A 150 -10.10 -5.66 -5.73
C LEU A 150 -11.01 -4.94 -6.73
N LEU A 151 -11.93 -5.67 -7.38
CA LEU A 151 -12.83 -5.11 -8.39
C LEU A 151 -13.71 -3.99 -7.82
N VAL A 152 -14.31 -4.19 -6.65
CA VAL A 152 -15.13 -3.18 -5.99
C VAL A 152 -14.30 -1.94 -5.63
N THR A 153 -13.10 -2.14 -5.11
CA THR A 153 -12.20 -1.04 -4.73
C THR A 153 -11.75 -0.24 -5.95
N LEU A 154 -11.31 -0.92 -7.02
CA LEU A 154 -10.90 -0.28 -8.26
C LEU A 154 -12.07 0.46 -8.94
N SER A 155 -13.27 -0.14 -9.00
CA SER A 155 -14.46 0.52 -9.51
C SER A 155 -14.80 1.80 -8.74
N ARG A 156 -14.68 1.78 -7.41
CA ARG A 156 -14.87 2.97 -6.58
C ARG A 156 -13.85 4.06 -6.88
N ARG A 157 -12.58 3.68 -7.02
CA ARG A 157 -11.49 4.62 -7.35
C ARG A 157 -11.69 5.26 -8.73
N VAL A 158 -12.11 4.48 -9.74
CA VAL A 158 -12.45 5.01 -11.08
C VAL A 158 -13.57 6.04 -10.98
N ARG A 159 -14.70 5.72 -10.35
CA ARG A 159 -15.83 6.66 -10.19
C ARG A 159 -15.43 7.94 -9.45
N GLN A 160 -14.58 7.83 -8.42
CA GLN A 160 -14.08 9.01 -7.70
C GLN A 160 -13.17 9.86 -8.58
N SER A 161 -12.36 9.25 -9.45
CA SER A 161 -11.52 9.96 -10.41
C SER A 161 -12.35 10.69 -11.45
N GLU A 162 -13.37 10.05 -12.03
CA GLU A 162 -14.31 10.65 -12.99
C GLU A 162 -15.03 11.87 -12.38
N GLN A 163 -15.62 11.72 -11.19
CA GLN A 163 -16.31 12.82 -10.49
C GLN A 163 -15.39 14.00 -10.18
N ARG A 164 -14.11 13.76 -9.95
CA ARG A 164 -13.12 14.82 -9.73
C ARG A 164 -12.77 15.54 -11.03
N ALA A 165 -12.60 14.80 -12.12
CA ALA A 165 -12.35 15.36 -13.45
C ALA A 165 -13.50 16.26 -13.89
N ASP A 166 -14.76 15.83 -13.71
CA ASP A 166 -15.96 16.61 -14.03
C ASP A 166 -16.04 17.92 -13.24
N ARG A 167 -15.71 17.88 -11.93
CA ARG A 167 -15.69 19.09 -11.10
C ARG A 167 -14.62 20.10 -11.52
N LEU A 168 -13.46 19.62 -11.97
CA LEU A 168 -12.38 20.49 -12.47
C LEU A 168 -12.76 21.09 -13.83
N GLY A 169 -13.37 20.31 -14.72
CA GLY A 169 -13.88 20.78 -16.01
C GLY A 169 -14.98 21.84 -15.87
N ALA A 170 -15.91 21.64 -14.94
CA ALA A 170 -16.98 22.61 -14.67
C ALA A 170 -16.43 23.93 -14.08
N ALA A 171 -15.42 23.87 -13.22
CA ALA A 171 -14.78 25.06 -12.65
C ALA A 171 -14.02 25.90 -13.69
N SER A 172 -13.47 25.26 -14.74
CA SER A 172 -12.76 25.93 -15.83
C SER A 172 -13.72 26.57 -16.87
N ALA A 173 -14.96 26.12 -16.94
CA ALA A 173 -15.97 26.63 -17.89
C ALA A 173 -16.72 27.90 -17.38
N THR A 174 -16.46 28.33 -16.14
CA THR A 174 -17.17 29.47 -15.51
C THR A 174 -16.32 30.76 -15.47
N LEU A 175 -15.15 30.76 -16.09
CA LEU A 175 -14.26 31.92 -16.28
C LEU A 175 -14.30 32.40 -17.73
#